data_320b23da1433b28d83b0b638f30ce9e3
#
_entry.id   320b23da1433b28d83b0b638f30ce9e3
#
_cell.length_a   1.000
_cell.length_b   1.000
_cell.length_c   1.000
_cell.angle_alpha   90.00
_cell.angle_beta   90.00
_cell.angle_gamma   90.00
#
_symmetry.space_group_name_H-M   'P 1'
#
loop_
_entity.id
_entity.type
_entity.pdbx_description
1 polymer ?
#
loop_
_entity_poly.entity_id
_entity_poly.type
_entity_poly.pdbx_seq_one_letter_code
_entity_poly.pdbx_strand_id
1 'polypeptide(L)'
;MLSFKPEVRVGLFNDRIGDVLVAASAWSVRNRVDVHVSSINDGPGVHMASSLHYFDLALDLDVINDKPEDRFAFAEYLRRWLDPRYDVVFEADHVHVEWDAHRAPIRALPG
;
A
#
# COMPACT_ATOMS: atom_id res chain seq x y z
N MET A 1 9.09 12.97 -2.04
CA MET A 1 10.01 11.83 -2.07
C MET A 1 9.52 10.72 -1.16
N LEU A 2 9.68 9.50 -1.57
CA LEU A 2 9.33 8.36 -0.72
C LEU A 2 10.43 8.14 0.31
N SER A 3 10.04 7.91 1.56
CA SER A 3 10.97 7.61 2.64
C SER A 3 10.37 6.53 3.56
N PHE A 4 11.20 6.02 4.47
CA PHE A 4 10.81 4.99 5.41
C PHE A 4 11.00 5.49 6.83
N LYS A 5 10.07 5.17 7.69
CA LYS A 5 10.22 5.40 9.11
C LYS A 5 11.42 4.58 9.62
N PRO A 6 12.26 5.12 10.51
CA PRO A 6 13.51 4.45 10.91
C PRO A 6 13.35 3.03 11.44
N GLU A 7 12.28 2.71 12.11
CA GLU A 7 12.05 1.37 12.65
C GLU A 7 11.39 0.40 11.69
N VAL A 8 11.08 0.84 10.46
CA VAL A 8 10.49 -0.04 9.45
C VAL A 8 11.56 -0.99 8.96
N ARG A 9 11.26 -2.27 9.03
CA ARG A 9 12.12 -3.31 8.49
C ARG A 9 11.51 -3.83 7.21
N VAL A 10 12.30 -3.80 6.16
CA VAL A 10 11.95 -4.49 4.93
C VAL A 10 12.54 -5.88 5.06
N GLY A 11 11.68 -6.88 5.23
CA GLY A 11 12.11 -8.26 5.32
C GLY A 11 12.49 -8.81 3.96
N LEU A 12 11.74 -9.79 3.48
CA LEU A 12 11.93 -10.27 2.13
C LEU A 12 11.27 -9.30 1.17
N PHE A 13 12.09 -8.63 0.37
CA PHE A 13 11.58 -7.76 -0.69
C PHE A 13 10.96 -8.65 -1.78
N ASN A 14 9.72 -8.38 -2.15
CA ASN A 14 9.04 -9.12 -3.21
C ASN A 14 8.43 -8.15 -4.22
N ASP A 15 7.94 -8.70 -5.34
CA ASP A 15 7.42 -7.88 -6.43
C ASP A 15 6.22 -7.04 -5.99
N ARG A 16 5.42 -7.54 -5.05
CA ARG A 16 4.24 -6.83 -4.57
C ARG A 16 4.61 -5.59 -3.77
N ILE A 17 5.64 -5.70 -2.93
CA ILE A 17 6.19 -4.54 -2.23
C ILE A 17 6.73 -3.56 -3.25
N GLY A 18 7.48 -4.05 -4.22
CA GLY A 18 8.06 -3.24 -5.28
C GLY A 18 7.01 -2.45 -6.04
N ASP A 19 5.93 -3.10 -6.42
CA ASP A 19 4.85 -2.44 -7.15
C ASP A 19 4.25 -1.27 -6.36
N VAL A 20 3.99 -1.47 -5.08
CA VAL A 20 3.44 -0.42 -4.22
C VAL A 20 4.44 0.71 -4.06
N LEU A 21 5.70 0.39 -3.80
CA LEU A 21 6.74 1.41 -3.59
C LEU A 21 6.99 2.23 -4.86
N VAL A 22 6.98 1.59 -6.02
CA VAL A 22 7.14 2.30 -7.30
C VAL A 22 5.97 3.25 -7.53
N ALA A 23 4.74 2.78 -7.33
CA ALA A 23 3.56 3.61 -7.50
C ALA A 23 3.56 4.78 -6.52
N ALA A 24 3.88 4.53 -5.26
CA ALA A 24 3.95 5.56 -4.22
C ALA A 24 5.03 6.59 -4.53
N SER A 25 6.19 6.13 -4.97
CA SER A 25 7.31 7.02 -5.33
C SER A 25 6.95 7.90 -6.53
N ALA A 26 6.31 7.33 -7.53
CA ALA A 26 5.91 8.08 -8.73
C ALA A 26 4.92 9.19 -8.37
N TRP A 27 3.94 8.88 -7.53
CA TRP A 27 2.98 9.89 -7.08
C TRP A 27 3.64 10.99 -6.26
N SER A 28 4.52 10.59 -5.34
CA SER A 28 5.26 11.51 -4.47
C SER A 28 6.09 12.51 -5.28
N VAL A 29 6.84 12.02 -6.24
CA VAL A 29 7.68 12.87 -7.09
C VAL A 29 6.82 13.79 -7.96
N ARG A 30 5.79 13.23 -8.58
CA ARG A 30 4.92 13.98 -9.49
C ARG A 30 4.18 15.12 -8.80
N ASN A 31 3.73 14.87 -7.57
CA ASN A 31 2.93 15.83 -6.83
C ASN A 31 3.76 16.67 -5.86
N ARG A 32 5.04 16.39 -5.74
CA ARG A 32 5.95 17.08 -4.83
C ARG A 32 5.46 17.02 -3.39
N VAL A 33 4.96 15.87 -2.99
CA VAL A 33 4.46 15.61 -1.65
C VAL A 33 5.21 14.40 -1.10
N ASP A 34 5.78 14.54 0.07
CA ASP A 34 6.51 13.43 0.68
C ASP A 34 5.56 12.35 1.14
N VAL A 35 5.93 11.10 0.87
CA VAL A 35 5.22 9.92 1.33
C VAL A 35 6.18 9.10 2.18
N HIS A 36 5.70 8.68 3.33
CA HIS A 36 6.50 7.98 4.32
C HIS A 36 5.91 6.60 4.58
N VAL A 37 6.73 5.57 4.45
CA VAL A 37 6.33 4.21 4.78
C VAL A 37 6.46 4.02 6.28
N SER A 38 5.35 3.88 6.97
CA SER A 38 5.34 3.78 8.43
C SER A 38 5.29 2.35 8.93
N SER A 39 4.85 1.41 8.10
CA SER A 39 4.77 0.01 8.48
C SER A 39 4.80 -0.87 7.23
N ILE A 40 5.50 -1.99 7.33
CA ILE A 40 5.45 -3.07 6.33
C ILE A 40 5.30 -4.37 7.09
N ASN A 41 4.26 -5.11 6.74
CA ASN A 41 4.05 -6.47 7.20
C ASN A 41 4.06 -7.38 5.98
N ASP A 42 5.04 -8.23 5.88
CA ASP A 42 5.16 -9.14 4.76
C ASP A 42 5.33 -10.58 5.26
N GLY A 43 4.66 -11.48 4.56
CA GLY A 43 4.78 -12.89 4.82
C GLY A 43 3.79 -13.45 5.83
N PRO A 44 3.62 -14.76 5.82
CA PRO A 44 2.56 -15.42 6.58
C PRO A 44 2.78 -15.42 8.10
N GLY A 45 3.99 -15.22 8.57
CA GLY A 45 4.27 -15.24 10.00
C GLY A 45 3.78 -14.02 10.76
N VAL A 46 3.30 -13.02 10.06
CA VAL A 46 2.86 -11.76 10.67
C VAL A 46 1.39 -11.79 11.06
N HIS A 47 0.63 -12.73 10.53
CA HIS A 47 -0.81 -12.76 10.70
C HIS A 47 -1.23 -13.67 11.83
N MET A 48 -2.27 -13.28 12.52
CA MET A 48 -2.83 -14.11 13.58
C MET A 48 -3.39 -15.38 12.97
N ALA A 49 -3.18 -16.49 13.66
CA ALA A 49 -3.65 -17.79 13.20
C ALA A 49 -5.16 -17.87 13.05
N SER A 50 -5.89 -17.02 13.73
CA SER A 50 -7.36 -16.96 13.63
C SER A 50 -7.85 -16.21 12.41
N SER A 51 -6.96 -15.53 11.68
CA SER A 51 -7.35 -14.81 10.49
C SER A 51 -7.62 -15.78 9.35
N LEU A 52 -8.79 -15.65 8.74
CA LEU A 52 -9.13 -16.42 7.54
C LEU A 52 -8.56 -15.81 6.28
N HIS A 53 -7.98 -14.61 6.39
CA HIS A 53 -7.38 -13.90 5.28
C HIS A 53 -5.88 -13.94 5.40
N TYR A 54 -5.25 -14.48 4.39
CA TYR A 54 -3.81 -14.44 4.28
C TYR A 54 -3.41 -13.21 3.51
N PHE A 55 -2.80 -12.28 4.20
CA PHE A 55 -2.20 -11.14 3.52
C PHE A 55 -0.73 -11.47 3.27
N ASP A 56 -0.34 -11.51 2.02
CA ASP A 56 1.06 -11.65 1.68
C ASP A 56 1.82 -10.37 1.95
N LEU A 57 1.09 -9.28 2.08
CA LEU A 57 1.67 -7.95 2.21
C LEU A 57 0.65 -7.00 2.82
N ALA A 58 1.11 -6.19 3.75
CA ALA A 58 0.36 -5.04 4.23
C ALA A 58 1.34 -3.89 4.49
N LEU A 59 1.01 -2.70 3.99
CA LEU A 59 1.80 -1.49 4.20
C LEU A 59 0.92 -0.36 4.69
N ASP A 60 1.51 0.48 5.54
CA ASP A 60 0.93 1.77 5.89
C ASP A 60 1.79 2.88 5.33
N LEU A 61 1.16 3.82 4.65
CA LEU A 61 1.84 4.92 3.97
C LEU A 61 1.23 6.24 4.44
N ASP A 62 2.09 7.16 4.88
CA ASP A 62 1.67 8.47 5.35
C ASP A 62 2.00 9.52 4.31
N VAL A 63 1.03 10.36 3.99
CA VAL A 63 1.26 11.56 3.20
C VAL A 63 1.63 12.68 4.16
N ILE A 64 2.83 13.24 4.00
CA ILE A 64 3.43 14.14 4.98
C ILE A 64 3.11 15.60 4.66
N ASN A 65 1.85 15.98 4.77
CA ASN A 65 1.47 17.39 4.67
C ASN A 65 0.15 17.69 5.40
N ASP A 66 -0.39 16.71 6.10
CA ASP A 66 -1.63 16.84 6.87
C ASP A 66 -2.85 17.32 6.05
N LYS A 67 -2.82 17.09 4.75
CA LYS A 67 -3.94 17.46 3.88
C LYS A 67 -4.73 16.22 3.52
N PRO A 68 -5.97 16.09 4.04
CA PRO A 68 -6.80 14.92 3.72
C PRO A 68 -7.05 14.75 2.23
N GLU A 69 -7.16 15.85 1.49
CA GLU A 69 -7.38 15.80 0.05
C GLU A 69 -6.21 15.19 -0.70
N ASP A 70 -4.98 15.42 -0.24
CA ASP A 70 -3.81 14.80 -0.86
C ASP A 70 -3.71 13.32 -0.51
N ARG A 71 -4.04 12.98 0.73
CA ARG A 71 -4.10 11.57 1.13
C ARG A 71 -5.16 10.81 0.35
N PHE A 72 -6.31 11.42 0.13
CA PHE A 72 -7.36 10.83 -0.68
C PHE A 72 -6.91 10.65 -2.13
N ALA A 73 -6.29 11.68 -2.71
CA ALA A 73 -5.78 11.61 -4.07
C ALA A 73 -4.72 10.52 -4.22
N PHE A 74 -3.86 10.36 -3.23
CA PHE A 74 -2.86 9.30 -3.21
C PHE A 74 -3.52 7.92 -3.20
N ALA A 75 -4.52 7.72 -2.34
CA ALA A 75 -5.24 6.45 -2.27
C ALA A 75 -5.91 6.12 -3.62
N GLU A 76 -6.54 7.11 -4.24
CA GLU A 76 -7.18 6.91 -5.54
C GLU A 76 -6.16 6.59 -6.64
N TYR A 77 -4.99 7.22 -6.59
CA TYR A 77 -3.92 6.92 -7.52
C TYR A 77 -3.47 5.47 -7.37
N LEU A 78 -3.28 5.00 -6.14
CA LEU A 78 -2.89 3.61 -5.91
C LEU A 78 -3.96 2.64 -6.40
N ARG A 79 -5.23 2.92 -6.14
CA ARG A 79 -6.33 2.08 -6.63
C ARG A 79 -6.35 1.97 -8.14
N ARG A 80 -5.98 3.04 -8.82
CA ARG A 80 -5.98 3.08 -10.28
C ARG A 80 -4.83 2.28 -10.88
N TRP A 81 -3.65 2.37 -10.27
CA TRP A 81 -2.43 1.83 -10.86
C TRP A 81 -2.06 0.43 -10.35
N LEU A 82 -2.55 0.03 -9.20
CA LEU A 82 -2.25 -1.29 -8.67
C LEU A 82 -3.28 -2.32 -9.13
N ASP A 83 -2.85 -3.59 -9.14
CA ASP A 83 -3.74 -4.70 -9.45
C ASP A 83 -4.96 -4.66 -8.51
N PRO A 84 -6.17 -5.00 -8.99
CA PRO A 84 -7.37 -5.00 -8.13
C PRO A 84 -7.29 -5.90 -6.90
N ARG A 85 -6.34 -6.81 -6.84
CA ARG A 85 -6.12 -7.63 -5.65
C ARG A 85 -5.45 -6.86 -4.51
N TYR A 86 -4.89 -5.69 -4.78
CA TYR A 86 -4.48 -4.78 -3.73
C TYR A 86 -5.72 -4.08 -3.19
N ASP A 87 -5.92 -4.18 -1.89
CA ASP A 87 -6.96 -3.43 -1.21
C ASP A 87 -6.33 -2.16 -0.66
N VAL A 88 -6.82 -1.02 -1.13
CA VAL A 88 -6.31 0.29 -0.73
C VAL A 88 -7.37 0.97 0.11
N VAL A 89 -7.05 1.22 1.37
CA VAL A 89 -8.00 1.78 2.33
C VAL A 89 -7.53 3.17 2.76
N PHE A 90 -8.40 4.16 2.58
CA PHE A 90 -8.17 5.53 3.04
C PHE A 90 -8.53 5.61 4.53
N GLU A 91 -7.51 5.78 5.36
CA GLU A 91 -7.67 5.89 6.80
C GLU A 91 -7.54 7.35 7.25
N ALA A 92 -7.82 7.60 8.53
CA ALA A 92 -7.84 8.97 9.06
C ALA A 92 -6.48 9.67 8.96
N ASP A 93 -5.38 8.92 9.09
CA ASP A 93 -4.04 9.49 9.12
C ASP A 93 -3.04 8.79 8.19
N HIS A 94 -3.48 7.78 7.47
CA HIS A 94 -2.59 7.05 6.55
C HIS A 94 -3.41 6.35 5.47
N VAL A 95 -2.71 5.77 4.52
CA VAL A 95 -3.29 4.89 3.51
C VAL A 95 -2.76 3.49 3.75
N HIS A 96 -3.66 2.54 3.91
CA HIS A 96 -3.33 1.15 4.13
C HIS A 96 -3.46 0.37 2.84
N VAL A 97 -2.45 -0.43 2.50
CA VAL A 97 -2.46 -1.24 1.28
C VAL A 97 -2.22 -2.68 1.65
N GLU A 98 -3.08 -3.57 1.20
CA GLU A 98 -2.97 -5.01 1.41
C GLU A 98 -3.01 -5.74 0.08
N TRP A 99 -2.26 -6.82 -0.02
CA TRP A 99 -2.42 -7.78 -1.09
C TRP A 99 -3.21 -8.96 -0.55
N ASP A 100 -4.36 -9.22 -1.16
CA ASP A 100 -5.19 -10.39 -0.81
C ASP A 100 -5.14 -11.38 -1.98
N ALA A 101 -4.41 -12.46 -1.77
CA ALA A 101 -4.23 -13.48 -2.79
C ALA A 101 -5.55 -14.19 -3.16
N HIS A 102 -6.52 -14.15 -2.27
CA HIS A 102 -7.82 -14.79 -2.49
C HIS A 102 -8.84 -13.86 -3.13
N ARG A 103 -8.53 -12.58 -3.22
CA ARG A 103 -9.43 -11.61 -3.83
C ARG A 103 -9.37 -11.72 -5.34
N ALA A 104 -10.52 -11.98 -5.94
CA ALA A 104 -10.59 -12.05 -7.39
C ALA A 104 -10.42 -10.65 -7.98
N PRO A 105 -9.63 -10.49 -9.04
CA PRO A 105 -9.49 -9.21 -9.72
C PRO A 105 -10.83 -8.81 -10.36
N ILE A 106 -11.40 -7.72 -9.90
CA ILE A 106 -12.70 -7.27 -10.40
C ILE A 106 -12.64 -6.94 -11.88
N ARG A 107 -11.49 -6.49 -12.35
CA ARG A 107 -11.31 -6.11 -13.74
C ARG A 107 -11.03 -7.27 -14.68
N ALA A 108 -10.89 -8.46 -14.15
CA ALA A 108 -10.55 -9.63 -14.95
C ALA A 108 -11.75 -10.22 -15.69
N LEU A 109 -12.90 -9.64 -15.52
CA LEU A 109 -14.09 -10.13 -16.20
C LEU A 109 -14.01 -9.73 -17.66
N PRO A 110 -13.88 -10.69 -18.55
CA PRO A 110 -14.01 -10.40 -19.96
C PRO A 110 -15.41 -9.87 -20.21
N GLY A 111 -15.47 -8.93 -21.03
CA GLY A 111 -16.76 -8.42 -21.45
C GLY A 111 -17.58 -9.51 -22.09
#